data_f35884c94cb26552bf5573c1ad19e3be
#
_entry.id   f35884c94cb26552bf5573c1ad19e3be
#
_cell.length_a   1.000
_cell.length_b   1.000
_cell.length_c   1.000
_cell.angle_alpha   90.00
_cell.angle_beta   90.00
_cell.angle_gamma   90.00
#
_symmetry.space_group_name_H-M   'P 1'
#
loop_
_entity.id
_entity.type
_entity.pdbx_description
1 polymer ?
#
loop_
_entity_poly.entity_id
_entity_poly.type
_entity_poly.pdbx_seq_one_letter_code
_entity_poly.pdbx_strand_id
1 'polypeptide(L)'
;MNRTAWILTGLFVVLVVTIIFLVGRNDETDASTTTTIATTTTTQEVSTSTTTGATTTATSAVTTTTVAPTTTLAPTTTTTAAVAGDWASTPVVATGFGALGWWDGAAWVQVEPATALPVAGGEDYQVALIGLEAIIVGGPPTTLCDPLNNPGVVFENEQVLGDWPGPLGVAISAPWVIVPHLVEQMEDDGTYSAFAGELLAERGLDVPNPVMKQILHLDLEGDGVNEVLIVAEDVSEGLIAQDGDYSIAFVRRSVSGDVQTDILGESVIVTADNPVVNSYSVGAVADLNGDATMEIVLTAAYYEGIFVEVWEYGAEGPVPRISAGCGA
;
A
#
# COMPACT_ATOMS: atom_id res chain seq x y z
N MET A 1 61.24 -29.88 -18.01
CA MET A 1 60.19 -30.23 -17.04
C MET A 1 58.89 -29.56 -17.52
N ASN A 2 58.07 -30.38 -18.14
CA ASN A 2 56.81 -29.93 -18.78
C ASN A 2 55.71 -29.74 -17.74
N ARG A 3 54.99 -28.60 -17.79
CA ARG A 3 53.73 -28.42 -17.12
C ARG A 3 52.64 -28.25 -18.19
N THR A 4 51.88 -29.30 -18.34
CA THR A 4 50.73 -29.38 -19.24
C THR A 4 49.55 -28.63 -18.59
N ALA A 5 49.03 -27.59 -19.24
CA ALA A 5 47.82 -26.89 -18.88
C ALA A 5 46.61 -27.67 -19.42
N TRP A 6 45.65 -28.00 -18.53
CA TRP A 6 44.34 -28.52 -18.91
C TRP A 6 43.36 -27.38 -19.03
N ILE A 7 42.87 -27.15 -20.24
CA ILE A 7 41.76 -26.26 -20.52
C ILE A 7 40.49 -27.10 -20.44
N LEU A 8 39.65 -26.88 -19.45
CA LEU A 8 38.29 -27.43 -19.40
C LEU A 8 37.33 -26.47 -20.12
N THR A 9 36.88 -26.90 -21.29
CA THR A 9 35.82 -26.23 -22.04
C THR A 9 34.48 -26.68 -21.47
N GLY A 10 33.81 -25.81 -20.72
CA GLY A 10 32.46 -26.03 -20.24
C GLY A 10 31.44 -25.76 -21.36
N LEU A 11 30.73 -26.81 -21.77
CA LEU A 11 29.62 -26.76 -22.72
C LEU A 11 28.34 -26.37 -21.98
N PHE A 12 27.84 -25.14 -22.19
CA PHE A 12 26.53 -24.73 -21.71
C PHE A 12 25.47 -25.27 -22.68
N VAL A 13 24.65 -26.21 -22.23
CA VAL A 13 23.44 -26.66 -22.93
C VAL A 13 22.29 -25.75 -22.47
N VAL A 14 21.84 -24.87 -23.34
CA VAL A 14 20.60 -24.10 -23.14
C VAL A 14 19.43 -25.00 -23.53
N LEU A 15 18.65 -25.43 -22.56
CA LEU A 15 17.38 -26.14 -22.78
C LEU A 15 16.26 -25.13 -23.01
N VAL A 16 15.87 -24.93 -24.25
CA VAL A 16 14.68 -24.16 -24.61
C VAL A 16 13.46 -25.07 -24.50
N VAL A 17 12.64 -24.88 -23.48
CA VAL A 17 11.33 -25.54 -23.35
C VAL A 17 10.30 -24.72 -24.11
N THR A 18 9.90 -25.20 -25.28
CA THR A 18 8.77 -24.62 -26.04
C THR A 18 7.48 -25.24 -25.50
N ILE A 19 6.66 -24.45 -24.78
CA ILE A 19 5.31 -24.86 -24.38
C ILE A 19 4.36 -24.54 -25.53
N ILE A 20 3.84 -25.58 -26.16
CA ILE A 20 2.78 -25.47 -27.18
C ILE A 20 1.43 -25.51 -26.45
N PHE A 21 0.71 -24.39 -26.41
CA PHE A 21 -0.69 -24.36 -25.99
C PHE A 21 -1.56 -24.88 -27.15
N LEU A 22 -2.16 -26.04 -26.96
CA LEU A 22 -3.26 -26.55 -27.81
C LEU A 22 -4.55 -25.86 -27.32
N VAL A 23 -5.02 -24.88 -28.11
CA VAL A 23 -6.36 -24.32 -27.94
C VAL A 23 -7.36 -25.28 -28.58
N GLY A 24 -8.11 -26.00 -27.75
CA GLY A 24 -9.28 -26.76 -28.16
C GLY A 24 -10.42 -25.82 -28.57
N ARG A 25 -10.83 -25.85 -29.83
CA ARG A 25 -12.07 -25.26 -30.33
C ARG A 25 -13.24 -26.10 -29.85
N ASN A 26 -14.12 -25.48 -29.08
CA ASN A 26 -15.51 -25.95 -28.98
C ASN A 26 -16.39 -24.88 -29.63
N ASP A 27 -17.01 -25.26 -30.75
CA ASP A 27 -18.11 -24.54 -31.36
C ASP A 27 -19.35 -24.69 -30.48
N GLU A 28 -19.87 -23.60 -29.96
CA GLU A 28 -21.30 -23.45 -29.64
C GLU A 28 -21.71 -22.00 -29.88
N THR A 29 -22.67 -21.87 -30.78
CA THR A 29 -23.48 -20.72 -31.14
C THR A 29 -24.18 -20.11 -29.92
N ASP A 30 -24.03 -18.79 -29.68
CA ASP A 30 -25.20 -17.96 -29.39
C ASP A 30 -24.90 -16.44 -29.38
N ALA A 31 -25.80 -15.76 -30.09
CA ALA A 31 -26.27 -14.37 -29.97
C ALA A 31 -25.30 -13.26 -29.54
N SER A 32 -24.71 -12.61 -30.50
CA SER A 32 -24.06 -11.31 -30.39
C SER A 32 -25.09 -10.20 -30.16
N THR A 33 -25.12 -9.63 -28.96
CA THR A 33 -25.82 -8.36 -28.70
C THR A 33 -24.84 -7.22 -28.88
N THR A 34 -24.92 -6.54 -30.02
CA THR A 34 -24.10 -5.36 -30.31
C THR A 34 -24.70 -4.14 -29.60
N THR A 35 -24.06 -3.68 -28.52
CA THR A 35 -24.39 -2.40 -27.89
C THR A 35 -23.62 -1.28 -28.60
N THR A 36 -24.32 -0.47 -29.38
CA THR A 36 -23.77 0.72 -30.03
C THR A 36 -23.74 1.85 -29.04
N ILE A 37 -22.54 2.26 -28.58
CA ILE A 37 -22.36 3.47 -27.77
C ILE A 37 -22.26 4.66 -28.73
N ALA A 38 -23.26 5.56 -28.67
CA ALA A 38 -23.22 6.82 -29.39
C ALA A 38 -22.36 7.83 -28.64
N THR A 39 -21.19 8.15 -29.21
CA THR A 39 -20.32 9.23 -28.71
C THR A 39 -20.86 10.57 -29.20
N THR A 40 -21.37 11.40 -28.30
CA THR A 40 -21.79 12.77 -28.60
C THR A 40 -20.60 13.71 -28.44
N THR A 41 -20.02 14.16 -29.55
CA THR A 41 -18.96 15.18 -29.54
C THR A 41 -19.62 16.55 -29.51
N THR A 42 -19.46 17.29 -28.40
CA THR A 42 -19.90 18.69 -28.29
C THR A 42 -18.75 19.58 -28.73
N THR A 43 -18.88 20.21 -29.88
CA THR A 43 -17.92 21.20 -30.38
C THR A 43 -18.32 22.56 -29.80
N GLN A 44 -17.46 23.18 -28.99
CA GLN A 44 -17.63 24.56 -28.53
C GLN A 44 -16.94 25.49 -29.55
N GLU A 45 -17.76 26.33 -30.21
CA GLU A 45 -17.24 27.43 -31.04
C GLU A 45 -16.74 28.58 -30.18
N VAL A 46 -15.46 28.92 -30.35
CA VAL A 46 -14.89 30.15 -29.75
C VAL A 46 -15.14 31.29 -30.71
N SER A 47 -16.06 32.19 -30.35
CA SER A 47 -16.29 33.48 -31.05
C SER A 47 -15.30 34.52 -30.49
N THR A 48 -14.35 34.94 -31.30
CA THR A 48 -13.51 36.14 -31.05
C THR A 48 -14.23 37.37 -31.56
N SER A 49 -14.70 38.24 -30.65
CA SER A 49 -15.15 39.59 -30.98
C SER A 49 -14.09 40.62 -30.63
N THR A 50 -13.55 41.26 -31.67
CA THR A 50 -12.72 42.47 -31.54
C THR A 50 -13.64 43.69 -31.50
N THR A 51 -13.65 44.47 -30.43
CA THR A 51 -14.32 45.78 -30.40
C THR A 51 -13.40 46.84 -29.85
N THR A 52 -13.21 47.84 -30.69
CA THR A 52 -12.42 49.05 -30.50
C THR A 52 -13.13 50.02 -29.54
N GLY A 53 -12.37 50.62 -28.70
CA GLY A 53 -12.52 51.70 -27.73
C GLY A 53 -13.84 52.47 -27.58
N ALA A 54 -14.23 52.64 -26.33
CA ALA A 54 -14.87 53.84 -25.80
C ALA A 54 -14.69 53.88 -24.29
N THR A 55 -14.07 54.95 -23.78
CA THR A 55 -13.91 55.23 -22.35
C THR A 55 -15.27 55.67 -21.79
N THR A 56 -15.82 54.91 -20.87
CA THR A 56 -17.00 55.33 -20.10
C THR A 56 -16.71 55.07 -18.62
N THR A 57 -16.78 56.14 -17.84
CA THR A 57 -16.68 56.18 -16.40
C THR A 57 -17.88 55.42 -15.81
N ALA A 58 -17.69 54.25 -15.22
CA ALA A 58 -18.73 53.50 -14.56
C ALA A 58 -18.63 53.67 -13.05
N THR A 59 -19.69 54.21 -12.46
CA THR A 59 -19.92 54.27 -11.02
C THR A 59 -20.16 52.86 -10.49
N SER A 60 -19.28 52.39 -9.57
CA SER A 60 -19.41 51.07 -8.94
C SER A 60 -20.60 51.05 -8.00
N ALA A 61 -21.64 50.30 -8.37
CA ALA A 61 -22.70 49.90 -7.43
C ALA A 61 -22.17 48.66 -6.64
N VAL A 62 -22.10 48.78 -5.32
CA VAL A 62 -21.79 47.67 -4.42
C VAL A 62 -23.02 46.78 -4.37
N THR A 63 -22.96 45.64 -5.01
CA THR A 63 -23.97 44.58 -4.89
C THR A 63 -23.61 43.71 -3.69
N THR A 64 -24.39 43.82 -2.63
CA THR A 64 -24.25 42.91 -1.45
C THR A 64 -24.86 41.56 -1.83
N THR A 65 -24.03 40.59 -2.11
CA THR A 65 -24.45 39.19 -2.33
C THR A 65 -24.71 38.55 -0.98
N THR A 66 -25.98 38.33 -0.63
CA THR A 66 -26.33 37.51 0.54
C THR A 66 -26.07 36.07 0.20
N VAL A 67 -25.00 35.46 0.81
CA VAL A 67 -24.72 34.03 0.69
C VAL A 67 -25.81 33.30 1.47
N ALA A 68 -26.52 32.40 0.80
CA ALA A 68 -27.47 31.50 1.44
C ALA A 68 -26.73 30.56 2.41
N PRO A 69 -27.30 30.19 3.56
CA PRO A 69 -26.65 29.29 4.49
C PRO A 69 -26.41 27.93 3.80
N THR A 70 -25.16 27.51 3.79
CA THR A 70 -24.77 26.18 3.34
C THR A 70 -25.37 25.15 4.32
N THR A 71 -26.31 24.34 3.85
CA THR A 71 -26.84 23.22 4.62
C THR A 71 -25.72 22.17 4.72
N THR A 72 -25.10 22.09 5.87
CA THR A 72 -24.18 20.98 6.18
C THR A 72 -25.01 19.71 6.21
N LEU A 73 -24.78 18.82 5.24
CA LEU A 73 -25.37 17.48 5.26
C LEU A 73 -24.79 16.76 6.47
N ALA A 74 -25.67 16.13 7.27
CA ALA A 74 -25.23 15.26 8.36
C ALA A 74 -24.41 14.11 7.77
N PRO A 75 -23.34 13.64 8.46
CA PRO A 75 -22.55 12.51 7.99
C PRO A 75 -23.50 11.31 7.80
N THR A 76 -23.50 10.77 6.58
CA THR A 76 -24.20 9.53 6.28
C THR A 76 -23.41 8.40 6.92
N THR A 77 -23.93 7.82 7.99
CA THR A 77 -23.34 6.61 8.57
C THR A 77 -23.52 5.49 7.54
N THR A 78 -22.47 5.19 6.81
CA THR A 78 -22.45 4.04 5.91
C THR A 78 -22.35 2.81 6.79
N THR A 79 -23.45 2.09 6.98
CA THR A 79 -23.43 0.78 7.63
C THR A 79 -22.76 -0.18 6.65
N THR A 80 -21.50 -0.50 6.88
CA THR A 80 -20.76 -1.49 6.11
C THR A 80 -21.47 -2.83 6.22
N ALA A 81 -21.74 -3.49 5.08
CA ALA A 81 -22.40 -4.79 5.08
C ALA A 81 -21.51 -5.81 5.78
N ALA A 82 -22.10 -6.62 6.68
CA ALA A 82 -21.36 -7.70 7.33
C ALA A 82 -20.95 -8.76 6.30
N VAL A 83 -19.69 -9.17 6.33
CA VAL A 83 -19.16 -10.29 5.54
C VAL A 83 -19.55 -11.59 6.23
N ALA A 84 -20.06 -12.57 5.48
CA ALA A 84 -20.44 -13.86 6.04
C ALA A 84 -19.18 -14.71 6.29
N GLY A 85 -19.05 -15.27 7.49
CA GLY A 85 -17.92 -16.11 7.88
C GLY A 85 -17.98 -16.52 9.35
N ASP A 86 -17.05 -17.35 9.77
CA ASP A 86 -16.86 -17.77 11.19
C ASP A 86 -15.72 -16.91 11.80
N TRP A 87 -16.08 -15.72 12.26
CA TRP A 87 -15.15 -14.71 12.70
C TRP A 87 -14.82 -14.81 14.19
N ALA A 88 -13.59 -14.45 14.56
CA ALA A 88 -13.20 -14.30 15.95
C ALA A 88 -14.05 -13.23 16.67
N SER A 89 -14.27 -13.44 17.97
CA SER A 89 -14.92 -12.41 18.80
C SER A 89 -14.05 -11.17 19.02
N THR A 90 -12.74 -11.33 18.86
CA THR A 90 -11.74 -10.24 18.88
C THR A 90 -10.91 -10.35 17.60
N PRO A 91 -11.03 -9.40 16.68
CA PRO A 91 -10.33 -9.44 15.40
C PRO A 91 -8.81 -9.28 15.56
N VAL A 92 -8.06 -10.37 15.42
CA VAL A 92 -6.60 -10.37 15.49
C VAL A 92 -6.02 -10.10 14.12
N VAL A 93 -5.07 -9.17 14.04
CA VAL A 93 -4.26 -8.87 12.86
C VAL A 93 -3.00 -9.72 12.89
N ALA A 94 -2.75 -10.49 11.84
CA ALA A 94 -1.63 -11.42 11.77
C ALA A 94 -0.98 -11.46 10.38
N THR A 95 0.29 -11.89 10.36
CA THR A 95 1.09 -12.23 9.17
C THR A 95 1.45 -13.71 9.19
N GLY A 96 2.19 -14.21 8.16
CA GLY A 96 2.69 -15.58 8.13
C GLY A 96 3.74 -15.91 9.20
N PHE A 97 4.31 -14.91 9.89
CA PHE A 97 5.37 -15.11 10.90
C PHE A 97 4.99 -14.63 12.32
N GLY A 98 3.76 -14.15 12.53
CA GLY A 98 3.29 -13.73 13.85
C GLY A 98 2.02 -12.88 13.79
N ALA A 99 1.35 -12.77 14.93
CA ALA A 99 0.29 -11.81 15.14
C ALA A 99 0.88 -10.46 15.55
N LEU A 100 0.34 -9.38 14.98
CA LEU A 100 0.76 -8.02 15.32
C LEU A 100 0.02 -7.53 16.56
N GLY A 101 -1.30 -7.73 16.60
CA GLY A 101 -2.15 -7.22 17.65
C GLY A 101 -3.62 -7.29 17.31
N TRP A 102 -4.42 -6.52 18.04
CA TRP A 102 -5.85 -6.37 17.79
C TRP A 102 -6.37 -5.04 18.33
N TRP A 103 -7.53 -4.62 17.84
CA TRP A 103 -8.32 -3.56 18.43
C TRP A 103 -9.26 -4.12 19.49
N ASP A 104 -9.23 -3.61 20.74
CA ASP A 104 -10.07 -4.10 21.83
C ASP A 104 -11.42 -3.38 21.96
N GLY A 105 -11.71 -2.48 21.01
CA GLY A 105 -12.88 -1.61 21.01
C GLY A 105 -12.61 -0.20 21.60
N ALA A 106 -11.40 0.03 22.11
CA ALA A 106 -10.98 1.32 22.67
C ALA A 106 -9.52 1.67 22.37
N ALA A 107 -8.65 0.67 22.22
CA ALA A 107 -7.23 0.86 21.97
C ALA A 107 -6.63 -0.33 21.22
N TRP A 108 -5.52 -0.06 20.54
CA TRP A 108 -4.69 -1.11 19.96
C TRP A 108 -3.93 -1.87 21.06
N VAL A 109 -3.94 -3.20 20.96
CA VAL A 109 -3.21 -4.10 21.85
C VAL A 109 -2.10 -4.75 21.05
N GLN A 110 -0.85 -4.42 21.37
CA GLN A 110 0.35 -5.02 20.78
C GLN A 110 0.52 -6.46 21.28
N VAL A 111 0.88 -7.40 20.39
CA VAL A 111 1.28 -8.74 20.78
C VAL A 111 2.73 -8.75 21.22
N GLU A 112 2.97 -9.26 22.44
CA GLU A 112 4.29 -9.45 23.01
C GLU A 112 4.64 -10.95 23.08
N PRO A 113 5.91 -11.34 23.20
CA PRO A 113 6.27 -12.73 23.44
C PRO A 113 5.49 -13.33 24.61
N ALA A 114 4.94 -14.53 24.44
CA ALA A 114 4.06 -15.22 25.38
C ALA A 114 2.65 -14.62 25.58
N THR A 115 2.22 -13.65 24.79
CA THR A 115 0.84 -13.19 24.77
C THR A 115 -0.09 -14.35 24.32
N ALA A 116 -1.16 -14.60 25.08
CA ALA A 116 -2.22 -15.51 24.66
C ALA A 116 -3.12 -14.81 23.64
N LEU A 117 -3.20 -15.32 22.41
CA LEU A 117 -4.07 -14.75 21.39
C LEU A 117 -5.55 -15.06 21.70
N PRO A 118 -6.47 -14.12 21.48
CA PRO A 118 -7.91 -14.29 21.74
C PRO A 118 -8.62 -15.01 20.60
N VAL A 119 -8.01 -16.05 20.03
CA VAL A 119 -8.55 -16.91 18.96
C VAL A 119 -8.40 -18.36 19.34
N ALA A 120 -9.26 -19.23 18.84
CA ALA A 120 -9.27 -20.67 19.16
C ALA A 120 -8.70 -21.55 18.02
N GLY A 121 -8.75 -21.06 16.78
CA GLY A 121 -8.44 -21.78 15.55
C GLY A 121 -9.68 -22.28 14.85
N GLY A 122 -9.68 -22.19 13.54
CA GLY A 122 -10.80 -22.48 12.66
C GLY A 122 -11.57 -21.24 12.24
N GLU A 123 -11.21 -20.06 12.72
CA GLU A 123 -11.82 -18.80 12.31
C GLU A 123 -11.41 -18.43 10.87
N ASP A 124 -12.33 -17.77 10.18
CA ASP A 124 -12.06 -17.13 8.89
C ASP A 124 -11.25 -15.84 9.07
N TYR A 125 -10.37 -15.56 8.14
CA TYR A 125 -9.56 -14.35 8.08
C TYR A 125 -9.67 -13.72 6.70
N GLN A 126 -9.99 -12.45 6.65
CA GLN A 126 -9.88 -11.65 5.44
C GLN A 126 -8.41 -11.24 5.26
N VAL A 127 -7.89 -11.44 4.05
CA VAL A 127 -6.54 -11.03 3.66
C VAL A 127 -6.61 -9.70 2.95
N ALA A 128 -5.78 -8.76 3.37
CA ALA A 128 -5.45 -7.54 2.64
C ALA A 128 -3.99 -7.59 2.19
N LEU A 129 -3.79 -7.54 0.88
CA LEU A 129 -2.52 -7.32 0.20
C LEU A 129 -2.80 -6.44 -1.02
N ILE A 130 -1.94 -5.49 -1.35
CA ILE A 130 -2.19 -4.59 -2.49
C ILE A 130 -2.49 -5.41 -3.75
N GLY A 131 -3.70 -5.19 -4.32
CA GLY A 131 -4.18 -5.90 -5.50
C GLY A 131 -4.73 -7.31 -5.26
N LEU A 132 -4.84 -7.75 -4.00
CA LEU A 132 -5.40 -9.06 -3.65
C LEU A 132 -6.27 -8.97 -2.40
N GLU A 133 -7.47 -9.53 -2.50
CA GLU A 133 -8.36 -9.80 -1.38
C GLU A 133 -8.71 -11.30 -1.39
N ALA A 134 -8.66 -11.94 -0.24
CA ALA A 134 -8.97 -13.36 -0.09
C ALA A 134 -9.55 -13.64 1.30
N ILE A 135 -10.17 -14.81 1.46
CA ILE A 135 -10.55 -15.35 2.77
C ILE A 135 -9.79 -16.65 2.96
N ILE A 136 -9.15 -16.81 4.11
CA ILE A 136 -8.39 -17.99 4.50
C ILE A 136 -8.78 -18.44 5.90
N VAL A 137 -8.50 -19.69 6.24
CA VAL A 137 -8.79 -20.21 7.57
C VAL A 137 -7.52 -20.23 8.42
N GLY A 138 -7.64 -19.72 9.63
CA GLY A 138 -6.58 -19.77 10.62
C GLY A 138 -6.59 -21.05 11.45
N GLY A 139 -5.42 -21.63 11.70
CA GLY A 139 -5.24 -22.72 12.65
C GLY A 139 -5.25 -22.24 14.11
N PRO A 140 -5.06 -23.16 15.08
CA PRO A 140 -4.97 -22.79 16.49
C PRO A 140 -3.72 -21.92 16.74
N PRO A 141 -3.76 -21.08 17.80
CA PRO A 141 -2.60 -20.30 18.21
C PRO A 141 -1.36 -21.15 18.40
N THR A 142 -0.24 -20.67 17.88
CA THR A 142 1.05 -21.33 17.93
C THR A 142 2.19 -20.33 18.05
N THR A 143 3.41 -20.83 18.09
CA THR A 143 4.62 -20.01 18.07
C THR A 143 5.25 -20.07 16.69
N LEU A 144 5.54 -18.93 16.13
CA LEU A 144 6.15 -18.75 14.81
C LEU A 144 7.48 -18.00 14.94
N CYS A 145 8.27 -17.98 13.88
CA CYS A 145 9.54 -17.26 13.79
C CYS A 145 10.55 -17.62 14.90
N ASP A 146 11.17 -18.80 14.83
CA ASP A 146 12.29 -19.18 15.70
C ASP A 146 13.56 -18.36 15.33
N PRO A 147 14.30 -17.74 16.27
CA PRO A 147 14.20 -17.91 17.72
C PRO A 147 13.33 -16.88 18.45
N LEU A 148 12.67 -15.93 17.75
CA LEU A 148 11.90 -14.86 18.39
C LEU A 148 10.65 -15.37 19.11
N ASN A 149 10.10 -16.51 18.67
CA ASN A 149 8.96 -17.20 19.27
C ASN A 149 7.70 -16.31 19.30
N ASN A 150 7.37 -15.68 18.18
CA ASN A 150 6.19 -14.83 18.05
C ASN A 150 4.89 -15.63 18.24
N PRO A 151 3.95 -15.21 19.09
CA PRO A 151 2.61 -15.75 19.05
C PRO A 151 1.98 -15.50 17.68
N GLY A 152 1.32 -16.51 17.12
CA GLY A 152 0.76 -16.37 15.77
C GLY A 152 -0.27 -17.45 15.44
N VAL A 153 -0.76 -17.38 14.21
CA VAL A 153 -1.72 -18.32 13.62
C VAL A 153 -1.12 -18.85 12.33
N VAL A 154 -1.15 -20.17 12.14
CA VAL A 154 -0.76 -20.80 10.86
C VAL A 154 -1.94 -20.74 9.91
N PHE A 155 -1.76 -20.23 8.72
CA PHE A 155 -2.77 -20.21 7.67
C PHE A 155 -2.59 -21.37 6.69
N GLU A 156 -3.69 -21.95 6.21
CA GLU A 156 -3.64 -23.05 5.25
C GLU A 156 -2.97 -22.65 3.92
N ASN A 157 -3.05 -21.38 3.56
CA ASN A 157 -2.46 -20.81 2.33
C ASN A 157 -1.79 -19.46 2.63
N GLU A 158 -0.70 -19.50 3.38
CA GLU A 158 0.02 -18.29 3.81
C GLU A 158 0.62 -17.48 2.65
N GLN A 159 0.86 -18.10 1.48
CA GLN A 159 1.40 -17.41 0.30
C GLN A 159 0.52 -16.27 -0.19
N VAL A 160 -0.78 -16.26 0.15
CA VAL A 160 -1.67 -15.14 -0.17
C VAL A 160 -1.37 -13.87 0.64
N LEU A 161 -0.54 -13.97 1.69
CA LEU A 161 -0.03 -12.82 2.45
C LEU A 161 1.20 -12.17 1.82
N GLY A 162 1.67 -12.68 0.68
CA GLY A 162 2.87 -12.22 0.00
C GLY A 162 4.10 -13.03 0.37
N ASP A 163 5.17 -12.83 -0.41
CA ASP A 163 6.44 -13.53 -0.23
C ASP A 163 7.57 -12.51 0.03
N TRP A 164 8.39 -12.80 1.04
CA TRP A 164 9.61 -12.03 1.28
C TRP A 164 10.65 -12.27 0.13
N PRO A 165 11.36 -11.21 -0.36
CA PRO A 165 11.47 -9.84 0.16
C PRO A 165 10.42 -8.85 -0.35
N GLY A 166 9.35 -9.29 -0.98
CA GLY A 166 8.26 -8.42 -1.46
C GLY A 166 7.38 -7.83 -0.34
N PRO A 167 6.37 -7.04 -0.73
CA PRO A 167 5.40 -6.49 0.20
C PRO A 167 4.61 -7.60 0.88
N LEU A 168 4.39 -7.50 2.18
CA LEU A 168 3.57 -8.43 2.94
C LEU A 168 2.26 -7.78 3.36
N GLY A 169 1.17 -8.49 3.08
CA GLY A 169 -0.16 -8.18 3.59
C GLY A 169 -0.38 -8.69 5.00
N VAL A 170 -1.59 -8.46 5.47
CA VAL A 170 -2.08 -8.95 6.75
C VAL A 170 -3.37 -9.72 6.57
N ALA A 171 -3.67 -10.59 7.53
CA ALA A 171 -4.95 -11.26 7.66
C ALA A 171 -5.62 -10.81 8.96
N ILE A 172 -6.94 -10.58 8.92
CA ILE A 172 -7.73 -10.19 10.09
C ILE A 172 -9.03 -10.99 10.15
N SER A 173 -9.36 -11.53 11.32
CA SER A 173 -10.63 -12.23 11.53
C SER A 173 -11.73 -11.24 11.90
N ALA A 174 -12.26 -10.52 10.91
CA ALA A 174 -13.21 -9.43 11.08
C ALA A 174 -14.48 -9.62 10.26
N PRO A 175 -15.67 -9.28 10.79
CA PRO A 175 -16.95 -9.46 10.11
C PRO A 175 -17.34 -8.28 9.18
N TRP A 176 -16.51 -7.25 9.06
CA TRP A 176 -16.77 -6.09 8.20
C TRP A 176 -15.94 -6.13 6.93
N VAL A 177 -16.25 -5.29 5.94
CA VAL A 177 -15.43 -5.10 4.73
C VAL A 177 -14.17 -4.35 5.12
N ILE A 178 -13.02 -5.00 4.97
CA ILE A 178 -11.71 -4.43 5.39
C ILE A 178 -11.09 -3.50 4.35
N VAL A 179 -11.56 -3.47 3.10
CA VAL A 179 -11.12 -2.52 2.07
C VAL A 179 -12.35 -1.77 1.56
N PRO A 180 -12.88 -0.80 2.34
CA PRO A 180 -14.10 -0.09 1.99
C PRO A 180 -13.91 0.92 0.85
N HIS A 181 -12.70 1.36 0.58
CA HIS A 181 -12.36 2.37 -0.42
C HIS A 181 -11.38 1.84 -1.45
N LEU A 182 -11.46 2.36 -2.67
CA LEU A 182 -10.60 1.95 -3.78
C LEU A 182 -9.15 2.37 -3.54
N VAL A 183 -8.22 1.45 -3.80
CA VAL A 183 -6.78 1.69 -3.83
C VAL A 183 -6.30 1.55 -5.27
N GLU A 184 -5.81 2.62 -5.87
CA GLU A 184 -5.32 2.64 -7.24
C GLU A 184 -3.80 2.77 -7.27
N GLN A 185 -3.13 1.82 -7.91
CA GLN A 185 -1.70 1.95 -8.19
C GLN A 185 -1.48 2.75 -9.46
N MET A 186 -0.64 3.78 -9.38
CA MET A 186 -0.36 4.72 -10.46
C MET A 186 1.08 4.59 -10.95
N GLU A 187 1.30 5.00 -12.20
CA GLU A 187 2.66 5.25 -12.70
C GLU A 187 3.06 6.71 -12.41
N ASP A 188 4.34 6.95 -12.17
CA ASP A 188 4.85 8.31 -11.96
C ASP A 188 4.90 9.09 -13.28
N ASP A 189 4.35 10.30 -13.27
CA ASP A 189 4.40 11.25 -14.37
C ASP A 189 5.54 12.30 -14.22
N GLY A 190 6.44 12.09 -13.27
CA GLY A 190 7.52 12.98 -12.90
C GLY A 190 7.21 13.91 -11.72
N THR A 191 5.96 13.93 -11.24
CA THR A 191 5.56 14.79 -10.12
C THR A 191 6.08 14.25 -8.79
N TYR A 192 5.88 12.96 -8.55
CA TYR A 192 6.26 12.34 -7.27
C TYR A 192 7.74 12.03 -7.19
N SER A 193 8.39 11.65 -8.31
CA SER A 193 9.84 11.47 -8.35
C SER A 193 10.59 12.79 -8.09
N ALA A 194 10.13 13.92 -8.65
CA ALA A 194 10.72 15.23 -8.35
C ALA A 194 10.64 15.54 -6.84
N PHE A 195 9.47 15.32 -6.22
CA PHE A 195 9.29 15.54 -4.79
C PHE A 195 10.14 14.60 -3.92
N ALA A 196 10.19 13.30 -4.27
CA ALA A 196 11.05 12.32 -3.59
C ALA A 196 12.53 12.70 -3.69
N GLY A 197 12.97 13.27 -4.84
CA GLY A 197 14.31 13.82 -5.01
C GLY A 197 14.60 14.99 -4.08
N GLU A 198 13.64 15.89 -3.86
CA GLU A 198 13.77 16.98 -2.88
C GLU A 198 13.91 16.42 -1.46
N LEU A 199 13.08 15.44 -1.08
CA LEU A 199 13.17 14.79 0.24
C LEU A 199 14.53 14.10 0.46
N LEU A 200 15.07 13.43 -0.54
CA LEU A 200 16.39 12.79 -0.46
C LEU A 200 17.52 13.81 -0.38
N ALA A 201 17.42 14.91 -1.12
CA ALA A 201 18.40 16.00 -1.06
C ALA A 201 18.45 16.68 0.32
N GLU A 202 17.30 16.85 1.00
CA GLU A 202 17.22 17.33 2.39
C GLU A 202 17.98 16.41 3.37
N ARG A 203 18.08 15.12 3.05
CA ARG A 203 18.82 14.09 3.81
C ARG A 203 20.29 13.97 3.39
N GLY A 204 20.72 14.80 2.45
CA GLY A 204 22.10 14.84 1.96
C GLY A 204 22.40 13.89 0.81
N LEU A 205 21.39 13.29 0.19
CA LEU A 205 21.52 12.41 -0.96
C LEU A 205 20.92 13.05 -2.21
N ASP A 206 21.77 13.48 -3.15
CA ASP A 206 21.33 14.12 -4.40
C ASP A 206 20.98 13.06 -5.46
N VAL A 207 19.68 12.77 -5.60
CA VAL A 207 19.12 11.82 -6.58
C VAL A 207 18.08 12.55 -7.43
N PRO A 208 18.45 13.09 -8.61
CA PRO A 208 17.55 13.90 -9.43
C PRO A 208 16.31 13.16 -9.96
N ASN A 209 16.40 11.84 -10.12
CA ASN A 209 15.32 10.98 -10.61
C ASN A 209 15.24 9.70 -9.76
N PRO A 210 14.66 9.76 -8.57
CA PRO A 210 14.48 8.58 -7.73
C PRO A 210 13.66 7.48 -8.42
N VAL A 211 13.98 6.23 -8.11
CA VAL A 211 13.21 5.08 -8.60
C VAL A 211 11.94 4.95 -7.77
N MET A 212 10.79 5.10 -8.43
CA MET A 212 9.49 4.98 -7.79
C MET A 212 9.04 3.50 -7.79
N LYS A 213 8.84 2.93 -6.61
CA LYS A 213 8.40 1.53 -6.45
C LYS A 213 6.90 1.41 -6.36
N GLN A 214 6.26 2.29 -5.58
CA GLN A 214 4.82 2.32 -5.40
C GLN A 214 4.34 3.76 -5.39
N ILE A 215 3.22 4.02 -6.05
CA ILE A 215 2.42 5.24 -5.94
C ILE A 215 0.98 4.78 -5.86
N LEU A 216 0.34 4.95 -4.70
CA LEU A 216 -1.02 4.50 -4.43
C LEU A 216 -1.89 5.72 -4.15
N HIS A 217 -2.95 5.86 -4.95
CA HIS A 217 -4.00 6.86 -4.74
C HIS A 217 -5.17 6.19 -4.04
N LEU A 218 -5.62 6.76 -2.94
CA LEU A 218 -6.69 6.21 -2.12
C LEU A 218 -7.29 7.28 -1.22
N ASP A 219 -8.54 7.06 -0.82
CA ASP A 219 -9.25 7.88 0.16
C ASP A 219 -9.26 7.12 1.49
N LEU A 220 -8.35 7.48 2.42
CA LEU A 220 -8.14 6.72 3.66
C LEU A 220 -9.32 6.83 4.62
N GLU A 221 -9.93 8.01 4.74
CA GLU A 221 -11.05 8.23 5.66
C GLU A 221 -12.44 8.24 4.99
N GLY A 222 -12.51 8.08 3.65
CA GLY A 222 -13.78 8.06 2.93
C GLY A 222 -14.44 9.46 2.81
N ASP A 223 -13.65 10.52 2.84
CA ASP A 223 -14.13 11.91 2.77
C ASP A 223 -14.22 12.46 1.33
N GLY A 224 -13.74 11.69 0.34
CA GLY A 224 -13.72 12.02 -1.08
C GLY A 224 -12.48 12.81 -1.50
N VAL A 225 -11.48 12.95 -0.63
CA VAL A 225 -10.16 13.53 -0.93
C VAL A 225 -9.13 12.41 -0.91
N ASN A 226 -8.40 12.22 -1.99
CA ASN A 226 -7.40 11.16 -2.03
C ASN A 226 -6.09 11.59 -1.37
N GLU A 227 -5.55 10.70 -0.57
CA GLU A 227 -4.16 10.67 -0.16
C GLU A 227 -3.33 9.96 -1.22
N VAL A 228 -2.01 10.17 -1.13
CA VAL A 228 -1.04 9.46 -1.98
C VAL A 228 0.04 8.83 -1.11
N LEU A 229 0.07 7.49 -1.08
CA LEU A 229 1.16 6.73 -0.48
C LEU A 229 2.24 6.48 -1.52
N ILE A 230 3.48 6.76 -1.17
CA ILE A 230 4.61 6.72 -2.09
C ILE A 230 5.76 5.94 -1.46
N VAL A 231 6.36 5.05 -2.26
CA VAL A 231 7.64 4.40 -1.93
C VAL A 231 8.61 4.68 -3.07
N ALA A 232 9.73 5.32 -2.72
CA ALA A 232 10.87 5.50 -3.62
C ALA A 232 12.06 4.70 -3.08
N GLU A 233 12.68 3.89 -3.93
CA GLU A 233 13.73 2.97 -3.51
C GLU A 233 14.71 2.66 -4.63
N ASP A 234 16.00 2.70 -4.27
CA ASP A 234 17.10 2.12 -5.03
C ASP A 234 18.10 1.54 -4.02
N VAL A 235 18.01 0.24 -3.79
CA VAL A 235 18.85 -0.50 -2.85
C VAL A 235 19.70 -1.48 -3.65
N SER A 236 21.01 -1.42 -3.46
CA SER A 236 21.97 -2.29 -4.12
C SER A 236 21.77 -3.76 -3.71
N GLU A 237 22.00 -4.67 -4.65
CA GLU A 237 22.01 -6.10 -4.35
C GLU A 237 23.15 -6.43 -3.38
N GLY A 238 22.84 -7.20 -2.33
CA GLY A 238 23.85 -7.71 -1.39
C GLY A 238 23.44 -7.58 0.07
N LEU A 239 24.40 -7.94 0.96
CA LEU A 239 24.16 -7.93 2.41
C LEU A 239 24.55 -6.60 3.08
N ILE A 240 25.29 -5.75 2.39
CA ILE A 240 25.88 -4.54 2.94
C ILE A 240 25.40 -3.36 2.10
N ALA A 241 24.85 -2.36 2.77
CA ALA A 241 24.45 -1.12 2.14
C ALA A 241 25.63 -0.43 1.44
N GLN A 242 25.33 0.22 0.33
CA GLN A 242 26.29 1.01 -0.45
C GLN A 242 26.00 2.50 -0.30
N ASP A 243 27.02 3.32 -0.60
CA ASP A 243 26.82 4.77 -0.74
C ASP A 243 25.77 5.03 -1.81
N GLY A 244 24.73 5.79 -1.47
CA GLY A 244 23.65 6.12 -2.38
C GLY A 244 22.43 5.23 -2.29
N ASP A 245 22.47 4.12 -1.55
CA ASP A 245 21.27 3.31 -1.29
C ASP A 245 20.21 4.12 -0.53
N TYR A 246 18.98 3.98 -0.94
CA TYR A 246 17.84 4.59 -0.24
C TYR A 246 16.56 3.77 -0.39
N SER A 247 15.73 3.85 0.63
CA SER A 247 14.32 3.46 0.60
C SER A 247 13.55 4.42 1.50
N ILE A 248 12.51 5.07 0.98
CA ILE A 248 11.69 6.02 1.71
C ILE A 248 10.21 5.78 1.38
N ALA A 249 9.40 5.62 2.44
CA ALA A 249 7.96 5.49 2.36
C ALA A 249 7.30 6.68 3.05
N PHE A 250 6.35 7.33 2.39
CA PHE A 250 5.67 8.50 2.93
C PHE A 250 4.25 8.63 2.37
N VAL A 251 3.39 9.35 3.10
CA VAL A 251 2.05 9.74 2.65
C VAL A 251 1.98 11.25 2.43
N ARG A 252 1.30 11.65 1.35
CA ARG A 252 0.95 13.03 1.09
C ARG A 252 -0.56 13.18 1.26
N ARG A 253 -0.98 14.13 2.08
CA ARG A 253 -2.38 14.40 2.40
C ARG A 253 -2.71 15.89 2.32
N SER A 254 -3.97 16.21 2.08
CA SER A 254 -4.46 17.59 2.06
C SER A 254 -5.00 17.97 3.44
N VAL A 255 -4.40 18.97 4.07
CA VAL A 255 -4.84 19.48 5.38
C VAL A 255 -5.16 20.95 5.27
N SER A 256 -6.43 21.30 5.40
CA SER A 256 -6.91 22.70 5.31
C SER A 256 -6.51 23.40 4.01
N GLY A 257 -6.32 22.64 2.91
CA GLY A 257 -5.98 23.15 1.58
C GLY A 257 -4.47 23.21 1.30
N ASP A 258 -3.63 22.86 2.27
CA ASP A 258 -2.18 22.69 2.10
C ASP A 258 -1.83 21.19 2.02
N VAL A 259 -0.77 20.84 1.29
CA VAL A 259 -0.28 19.47 1.22
C VAL A 259 0.75 19.24 2.32
N GLN A 260 0.47 18.28 3.19
CA GLN A 260 1.42 17.78 4.20
C GLN A 260 2.03 16.46 3.75
N THR A 261 3.23 16.17 4.26
CA THR A 261 3.95 14.94 4.01
C THR A 261 4.38 14.35 5.34
N ASP A 262 3.94 13.11 5.60
CA ASP A 262 4.29 12.35 6.79
C ASP A 262 5.14 11.15 6.38
N ILE A 263 6.31 10.99 6.98
CA ILE A 263 7.24 9.89 6.70
C ILE A 263 6.81 8.67 7.51
N LEU A 264 6.60 7.55 6.83
CA LEU A 264 6.28 6.25 7.45
C LEU A 264 7.55 5.45 7.73
N GLY A 265 8.52 5.52 6.83
CA GLY A 265 9.80 4.85 7.00
C GLY A 265 10.86 5.44 6.10
N GLU A 266 12.09 5.48 6.59
CA GLU A 266 13.21 5.97 5.78
C GLU A 266 14.52 5.25 6.11
N SER A 267 15.29 4.96 5.08
CA SER A 267 16.66 4.47 5.12
C SER A 267 17.41 5.15 4.00
N VAL A 268 18.35 6.05 4.33
CA VAL A 268 19.11 6.85 3.35
C VAL A 268 20.58 6.75 3.70
N ILE A 269 21.37 6.15 2.82
CA ILE A 269 22.79 5.88 3.02
C ILE A 269 23.63 6.88 2.22
N VAL A 270 23.97 7.99 2.84
CA VAL A 270 24.85 9.00 2.22
C VAL A 270 26.29 8.47 2.14
N THR A 271 26.74 7.82 3.22
CA THR A 271 28.02 7.08 3.28
C THR A 271 27.77 5.76 4.00
N ALA A 272 28.37 4.68 3.52
CA ALA A 272 28.15 3.33 4.03
C ALA A 272 28.86 3.05 5.37
N ASP A 273 28.75 3.99 6.32
CA ASP A 273 29.17 3.79 7.72
C ASP A 273 28.19 2.89 8.48
N ASN A 274 26.93 2.82 8.03
CA ASN A 274 25.92 1.95 8.55
C ASN A 274 25.65 0.81 7.54
N PRO A 275 25.95 -0.45 7.89
CA PRO A 275 25.87 -1.57 6.94
C PRO A 275 24.44 -2.04 6.65
N VAL A 276 23.40 -1.46 7.30
CA VAL A 276 22.01 -1.92 7.15
C VAL A 276 21.20 -0.87 6.42
N VAL A 277 20.53 -1.28 5.36
CA VAL A 277 19.48 -0.53 4.70
C VAL A 277 18.17 -1.32 4.81
N ASN A 278 17.09 -0.64 5.20
CA ASN A 278 15.74 -1.21 5.14
C ASN A 278 15.12 -0.90 3.79
N SER A 279 14.54 -1.91 3.15
CA SER A 279 13.68 -1.77 1.98
C SER A 279 12.24 -1.68 2.46
N TYR A 280 11.56 -0.57 2.16
CA TYR A 280 10.17 -0.35 2.55
C TYR A 280 9.21 -0.67 1.42
N SER A 281 8.02 -1.14 1.79
CA SER A 281 6.89 -1.29 0.87
C SER A 281 5.56 -1.17 1.62
N VAL A 282 4.54 -0.64 0.95
CA VAL A 282 3.16 -0.72 1.44
C VAL A 282 2.62 -2.08 1.05
N GLY A 283 2.35 -2.94 2.04
CA GLY A 283 1.83 -4.27 1.83
C GLY A 283 0.31 -4.29 1.68
N ALA A 284 -0.38 -3.50 2.50
CA ALA A 284 -1.82 -3.39 2.47
C ALA A 284 -2.29 -2.00 2.92
N VAL A 285 -3.54 -1.71 2.61
CA VAL A 285 -4.31 -0.61 3.19
C VAL A 285 -5.69 -1.17 3.49
N ALA A 286 -6.11 -1.17 4.76
CA ALA A 286 -7.32 -1.84 5.20
C ALA A 286 -7.86 -1.26 6.50
N ASP A 287 -9.19 -1.28 6.66
CA ASP A 287 -9.87 -0.98 7.93
C ASP A 287 -9.68 -2.18 8.89
N LEU A 288 -8.72 -2.06 9.80
CA LEU A 288 -8.33 -3.12 10.71
C LEU A 288 -8.95 -2.96 12.12
N ASN A 289 -9.65 -1.85 12.38
CA ASN A 289 -10.29 -1.56 13.67
C ASN A 289 -11.82 -1.45 13.57
N GLY A 290 -12.38 -1.40 12.35
CA GLY A 290 -13.83 -1.38 12.10
C GLY A 290 -14.46 0.03 12.17
N ASP A 291 -13.67 1.09 12.03
CA ASP A 291 -14.16 2.48 12.06
C ASP A 291 -14.39 3.10 10.66
N ALA A 292 -14.13 2.32 9.61
CA ALA A 292 -14.20 2.67 8.20
C ALA A 292 -13.06 3.60 7.71
N THR A 293 -12.11 3.96 8.55
CA THR A 293 -10.83 4.53 8.15
C THR A 293 -9.86 3.40 7.87
N MET A 294 -9.05 3.50 6.81
CA MET A 294 -8.09 2.44 6.48
C MET A 294 -6.73 2.71 7.13
N GLU A 295 -6.22 1.72 7.85
CA GLU A 295 -4.85 1.68 8.32
C GLU A 295 -3.89 1.36 7.18
N ILE A 296 -2.63 1.85 7.30
CA ILE A 296 -1.54 1.57 6.38
C ILE A 296 -0.68 0.44 6.97
N VAL A 297 -0.47 -0.62 6.19
CA VAL A 297 0.42 -1.73 6.56
C VAL A 297 1.74 -1.54 5.83
N LEU A 298 2.77 -1.16 6.59
CA LEU A 298 4.12 -0.96 6.08
C LEU A 298 4.97 -2.20 6.35
N THR A 299 5.64 -2.71 5.32
CA THR A 299 6.68 -3.73 5.43
C THR A 299 8.04 -3.06 5.37
N ALA A 300 8.94 -3.44 6.26
CA ALA A 300 10.37 -3.12 6.19
C ALA A 300 11.17 -4.42 6.15
N ALA A 301 12.03 -4.57 5.15
CA ALA A 301 12.86 -5.76 4.98
C ALA A 301 14.34 -5.37 4.94
N TYR A 302 15.19 -6.18 5.58
CA TYR A 302 16.65 -6.07 5.49
C TYR A 302 17.24 -7.48 5.32
N TYR A 303 18.53 -7.62 5.14
CA TYR A 303 19.17 -8.88 4.76
C TYR A 303 18.98 -10.02 5.80
N GLU A 304 18.71 -9.74 7.07
CA GLU A 304 18.52 -10.74 8.14
C GLU A 304 17.07 -10.86 8.60
N GLY A 305 16.15 -10.05 8.11
CA GLY A 305 14.79 -10.11 8.62
C GLY A 305 13.78 -9.20 7.93
N ILE A 306 12.58 -9.31 8.43
CA ILE A 306 11.41 -8.58 7.97
C ILE A 306 10.62 -8.06 9.15
N PHE A 307 9.96 -6.93 8.94
CA PHE A 307 9.15 -6.27 9.93
C PHE A 307 7.88 -5.74 9.27
N VAL A 308 6.75 -5.91 9.91
CA VAL A 308 5.46 -5.37 9.47
C VAL A 308 4.88 -4.51 10.57
N GLU A 309 4.42 -3.32 10.20
CA GLU A 309 3.86 -2.33 11.10
C GLU A 309 2.54 -1.80 10.57
N VAL A 310 1.56 -1.67 11.46
CA VAL A 310 0.26 -1.05 11.16
C VAL A 310 0.28 0.40 11.67
N TRP A 311 -0.03 1.32 10.76
CA TRP A 311 -0.14 2.75 11.03
C TRP A 311 -1.61 3.15 10.96
N GLU A 312 -2.16 3.55 12.10
CA GLU A 312 -3.49 4.14 12.17
C GLU A 312 -3.47 5.54 11.57
N TYR A 313 -4.36 5.80 10.63
CA TYR A 313 -4.50 7.11 10.00
C TYR A 313 -5.54 7.95 10.74
N GLY A 314 -5.30 9.25 10.89
CA GLY A 314 -6.23 10.16 11.55
C GLY A 314 -5.91 11.63 11.25
N ALA A 315 -6.65 12.54 11.86
CA ALA A 315 -6.55 13.99 11.62
C ALA A 315 -5.13 14.56 11.84
N GLU A 316 -4.37 14.00 12.79
CA GLU A 316 -3.00 14.41 13.07
C GLU A 316 -1.97 13.72 12.16
N GLY A 317 -2.39 12.83 11.27
CA GLY A 317 -1.59 12.00 10.39
C GLY A 317 -1.44 10.56 10.88
N PRO A 318 -0.63 9.75 10.19
CA PRO A 318 -0.42 8.34 10.51
C PRO A 318 0.41 8.17 11.79
N VAL A 319 0.00 7.21 12.64
CA VAL A 319 0.66 6.88 13.90
C VAL A 319 0.86 5.36 13.98
N PRO A 320 2.09 4.85 14.21
CA PRO A 320 2.33 3.41 14.35
C PRO A 320 1.64 2.87 15.61
N ARG A 321 1.04 1.68 15.49
CA ARG A 321 0.21 1.09 16.56
C ARG A 321 0.64 -0.31 16.99
N ILE A 322 0.73 -1.21 16.04
CA ILE A 322 1.09 -2.62 16.29
C ILE A 322 2.07 -3.11 15.24
N SER A 323 2.91 -4.05 15.61
CA SER A 323 3.95 -4.55 14.73
C SER A 323 4.38 -5.98 15.07
N ALA A 324 4.99 -6.66 14.11
CA ALA A 324 5.70 -7.90 14.31
C ALA A 324 6.90 -7.97 13.38
N GLY A 325 7.96 -8.64 13.82
CA GLY A 325 9.15 -8.88 13.01
C GLY A 325 9.60 -10.32 13.09
N CYS A 326 10.33 -10.76 12.04
CA CYS A 326 10.98 -12.06 12.01
C CYS A 326 12.38 -11.90 11.42
N GLY A 327 13.39 -12.37 12.12
CA GLY A 327 14.79 -12.26 11.69
C GLY A 327 15.76 -12.75 12.76
N ALA A 328 17.06 -12.65 12.48
CA ALA A 328 18.14 -13.05 13.40
C ALA A 328 18.65 -11.84 14.21
#